data_f3564046a9a88edc1e98daed0ce32a8e
#
_entry.id   f3564046a9a88edc1e98daed0ce32a8e
#
_cell.length_a   1.000
_cell.length_b   1.000
_cell.length_c   1.000
_cell.angle_alpha   90.00
_cell.angle_beta   90.00
_cell.angle_gamma   90.00
#
_symmetry.space_group_name_H-M   'P 1'
#
loop_
_entity.id
_entity.type
_entity.pdbx_description
1 polymer ?
#
loop_
_entity_poly.entity_id
_entity_poly.type
_entity_poly.pdbx_seq_one_letter_code
_entity_poly.pdbx_strand_id
1 'polypeptide(L)'
;MSIYLFTVHTNFVNSRRQNPTSKYYDYRLTYERLQAIIEAREDEDILGLVNLLRSGLVRNLGNITTPRLFNRAYAGTKLLIEDYITQVALAIEHVTAYPTYPGTNVNLTSQAKLDLLHDSRQAFGRTALVLQGGAIFGLCHIGVVKALHLRGLLPRIIAGTATGALIAALVGVHTEGELLDFLTGDGIDLSAFASQTKKKKNADSSDTSIEQSGWFATLIRRVKRFIREGYFLDVRVLEECVRANVGDLTFEEAYARTKRVLNITVPSTGGGGVPNLLNYITAPNVVSPPYFSQNLCAY
;
A
#
# COMPACT_ATOMS: atom_id res chain seq x y z
N MET A 1 36.46 -14.59 -3.40
CA MET A 1 35.77 -14.10 -4.62
C MET A 1 34.45 -13.41 -4.32
N SER A 2 33.60 -13.90 -3.41
CA SER A 2 32.28 -13.30 -3.06
C SER A 2 32.38 -11.91 -2.42
N ILE A 3 33.30 -11.68 -1.48
CA ILE A 3 33.47 -10.40 -0.76
C ILE A 3 33.93 -9.29 -1.71
N TYR A 4 34.84 -9.61 -2.65
CA TYR A 4 35.35 -8.64 -3.62
C TYR A 4 34.26 -8.17 -4.60
N LEU A 5 33.41 -9.10 -5.07
CA LEU A 5 32.25 -8.78 -5.90
C LEU A 5 31.24 -7.91 -5.16
N PHE A 6 30.98 -8.16 -3.88
CA PHE A 6 30.11 -7.36 -3.05
C PHE A 6 30.64 -5.93 -2.88
N THR A 7 31.93 -5.78 -2.58
CA THR A 7 32.60 -4.47 -2.40
C THR A 7 32.62 -3.66 -3.70
N VAL A 8 32.89 -4.29 -4.83
CA VAL A 8 32.86 -3.61 -6.14
C VAL A 8 31.43 -3.16 -6.51
N HIS A 9 30.43 -3.98 -6.22
CA HIS A 9 29.03 -3.64 -6.48
C HIS A 9 28.54 -2.48 -5.61
N THR A 10 28.89 -2.46 -4.32
CA THR A 10 28.54 -1.37 -3.40
C THR A 10 29.21 -0.05 -3.80
N ASN A 11 30.47 -0.07 -4.22
CA ASN A 11 31.18 1.12 -4.69
C ASN A 11 30.57 1.68 -5.99
N PHE A 12 30.19 0.81 -6.91
CA PHE A 12 29.50 1.23 -8.15
C PHE A 12 28.13 1.84 -7.88
N VAL A 13 27.33 1.25 -7.01
CA VAL A 13 26.02 1.77 -6.60
C VAL A 13 26.18 3.13 -5.91
N ASN A 14 27.13 3.27 -4.99
CA ASN A 14 27.38 4.53 -4.30
C ASN A 14 27.84 5.63 -5.25
N SER A 15 28.76 5.36 -6.15
CA SER A 15 29.22 6.30 -7.19
C SER A 15 28.06 6.78 -8.07
N ARG A 16 27.15 5.87 -8.45
CA ARG A 16 25.98 6.21 -9.25
C ARG A 16 24.97 7.07 -8.51
N ARG A 17 24.80 6.88 -7.20
CA ARG A 17 23.92 7.70 -6.35
C ARG A 17 24.49 9.09 -6.12
N GLN A 18 25.80 9.21 -5.89
CA GLN A 18 26.49 10.47 -5.66
C GLN A 18 26.49 11.40 -6.88
N ASN A 19 26.62 10.84 -8.09
CA ASN A 19 26.57 11.65 -9.30
C ASN A 19 25.13 12.13 -9.56
N PRO A 20 24.81 13.43 -9.45
CA PRO A 20 23.46 13.96 -9.65
C PRO A 20 23.01 13.86 -11.10
N THR A 21 23.95 13.90 -12.06
CA THR A 21 23.61 13.99 -13.49
C THR A 21 22.90 12.72 -13.98
N SER A 22 21.81 12.91 -14.72
CA SER A 22 21.09 11.82 -15.37
C SER A 22 20.16 12.39 -16.44
N LYS A 23 20.00 11.66 -17.54
CA LYS A 23 19.04 12.02 -18.61
C LYS A 23 17.58 11.71 -18.26
N TYR A 24 17.32 11.11 -17.10
CA TYR A 24 16.00 10.63 -16.71
C TYR A 24 15.24 11.60 -15.82
N TYR A 25 15.90 12.63 -15.30
CA TYR A 25 15.27 13.70 -14.52
C TYR A 25 16.03 15.00 -14.69
N ASP A 26 15.40 16.12 -14.38
CA ASP A 26 16.03 17.44 -14.40
C ASP A 26 16.76 17.71 -13.08
N TYR A 27 18.06 17.37 -13.06
CA TYR A 27 18.88 17.55 -11.86
C TYR A 27 19.16 19.03 -11.57
N ARG A 28 19.13 19.92 -12.59
CA ARG A 28 19.38 21.35 -12.40
C ARG A 28 18.22 22.00 -11.67
N LEU A 29 16.99 21.76 -12.14
CA LEU A 29 15.78 22.22 -11.47
C LEU A 29 15.70 21.70 -10.03
N THR A 30 16.03 20.42 -9.79
CA THR A 30 16.01 19.84 -8.45
C THR A 30 17.06 20.50 -7.55
N TYR A 31 18.26 20.77 -8.08
CA TYR A 31 19.33 21.43 -7.33
C TYR A 31 18.98 22.89 -7.00
N GLU A 32 18.50 23.67 -7.98
CA GLU A 32 18.08 25.06 -7.78
C GLU A 32 16.97 25.17 -6.72
N ARG A 33 15.98 24.28 -6.77
CA ARG A 33 14.92 24.22 -5.76
C ARG A 33 15.45 23.85 -4.39
N LEU A 34 16.36 22.89 -4.31
CA LEU A 34 17.00 22.48 -3.06
C LEU A 34 17.74 23.68 -2.43
N GLN A 35 18.56 24.39 -3.21
CA GLN A 35 19.32 25.55 -2.71
C GLN A 35 18.38 26.66 -2.24
N ALA A 36 17.36 27.00 -3.02
CA ALA A 36 16.40 28.03 -2.64
C ALA A 36 15.65 27.69 -1.33
N ILE A 37 15.34 26.43 -1.09
CA ILE A 37 14.69 26.00 0.17
C ILE A 37 15.66 26.11 1.36
N ILE A 38 16.93 25.73 1.16
CA ILE A 38 17.96 25.82 2.19
C ILE A 38 18.20 27.29 2.56
N GLU A 39 18.45 28.16 1.57
CA GLU A 39 18.66 29.59 1.75
C GLU A 39 17.49 30.25 2.50
N ALA A 40 16.25 30.05 2.01
CA ALA A 40 15.07 30.65 2.66
C ALA A 40 14.88 30.16 4.11
N ARG A 41 15.32 28.93 4.43
CA ARG A 41 15.24 28.41 5.80
C ARG A 41 16.37 28.94 6.68
N GLU A 42 17.59 29.08 6.15
CA GLU A 42 18.74 29.61 6.89
C GLU A 42 18.61 31.12 7.16
N ASP A 43 18.02 31.85 6.21
CA ASP A 43 17.75 33.29 6.32
C ASP A 43 16.48 33.60 7.13
N GLU A 44 15.78 32.58 7.64
CA GLU A 44 14.48 32.71 8.35
C GLU A 44 13.40 33.43 7.50
N ASP A 45 13.53 33.42 6.17
CA ASP A 45 12.52 33.96 5.27
C ASP A 45 11.30 33.05 5.14
N ILE A 46 10.42 33.16 6.12
CA ILE A 46 9.21 32.32 6.20
C ILE A 46 8.26 32.56 5.03
N LEU A 47 8.13 33.79 4.55
CA LEU A 47 7.25 34.11 3.41
C LEU A 47 7.80 33.56 2.10
N GLY A 48 9.10 33.70 1.88
CA GLY A 48 9.80 33.08 0.76
C GLY A 48 9.64 31.55 0.79
N LEU A 49 9.82 30.94 1.96
CA LEU A 49 9.64 29.49 2.15
C LEU A 49 8.20 29.02 1.85
N VAL A 50 7.18 29.75 2.33
CA VAL A 50 5.77 29.49 2.01
C VAL A 50 5.52 29.59 0.50
N ASN A 51 6.09 30.59 -0.18
CA ASN A 51 5.95 30.75 -1.62
C ASN A 51 6.64 29.62 -2.40
N LEU A 52 7.83 29.20 -1.97
CA LEU A 52 8.54 28.04 -2.55
C LEU A 52 7.75 26.76 -2.38
N LEU A 53 7.14 26.52 -1.22
CA LEU A 53 6.29 25.36 -0.98
C LEU A 53 5.02 25.39 -1.84
N ARG A 54 4.33 26.54 -1.94
CA ARG A 54 3.13 26.66 -2.78
C ARG A 54 3.41 26.45 -4.26
N SER A 55 4.52 27.01 -4.78
CA SER A 55 4.85 26.96 -6.20
C SER A 55 5.53 25.67 -6.63
N GLY A 56 6.18 24.94 -5.71
CA GLY A 56 7.11 23.88 -6.05
C GLY A 56 6.80 22.51 -5.47
N LEU A 57 5.77 22.36 -4.62
CA LEU A 57 5.45 21.07 -4.02
C LEU A 57 4.70 20.18 -5.02
N VAL A 58 5.41 19.70 -6.01
CA VAL A 58 4.93 18.80 -7.05
C VAL A 58 5.57 17.43 -6.84
N ARG A 59 4.74 16.38 -6.80
CA ARG A 59 5.20 14.99 -6.53
C ARG A 59 6.26 14.50 -7.51
N ASN A 60 6.18 14.88 -8.76
CA ASN A 60 7.11 14.47 -9.82
C ASN A 60 7.86 15.68 -10.40
N LEU A 61 8.42 16.51 -9.55
CA LEU A 61 9.21 17.66 -9.97
C LEU A 61 10.40 17.19 -10.84
N GLY A 62 10.54 17.73 -12.05
CA GLY A 62 11.64 17.38 -12.92
C GLY A 62 11.82 15.87 -13.20
N ASN A 63 10.76 15.06 -13.12
CA ASN A 63 10.79 13.61 -13.28
C ASN A 63 11.56 12.81 -12.20
N ILE A 64 11.65 13.31 -10.98
CA ILE A 64 12.35 12.62 -9.87
C ILE A 64 11.77 11.24 -9.53
N THR A 65 10.49 10.97 -9.88
CA THR A 65 9.83 9.67 -9.61
C THR A 65 10.03 8.63 -10.71
N THR A 66 10.86 8.92 -11.73
CA THR A 66 11.09 7.99 -12.85
C THR A 66 11.69 6.65 -12.36
N PRO A 67 11.06 5.50 -12.64
CA PRO A 67 11.52 4.19 -12.15
C PRO A 67 12.96 3.84 -12.51
N ARG A 68 13.48 4.36 -13.62
CA ARG A 68 14.86 4.14 -14.06
C ARG A 68 15.92 4.70 -13.10
N LEU A 69 15.55 5.58 -12.19
CA LEU A 69 16.46 6.13 -11.19
C LEU A 69 16.73 5.16 -10.04
N PHE A 70 15.78 4.28 -9.69
CA PHE A 70 15.87 3.39 -8.54
C PHE A 70 15.74 1.89 -8.86
N ASN A 71 15.08 1.47 -9.96
CA ASN A 71 14.84 0.06 -10.28
C ASN A 71 16.11 -0.80 -10.45
N ARG A 72 17.27 -0.19 -10.72
CA ARG A 72 18.55 -0.89 -10.89
C ARG A 72 19.57 -0.56 -9.80
N ALA A 73 19.21 0.30 -8.86
CA ALA A 73 20.12 0.73 -7.81
C ALA A 73 20.06 -0.16 -6.57
N TYR A 74 18.89 -0.77 -6.28
CA TYR A 74 18.60 -1.60 -5.10
C TYR A 74 18.90 -0.94 -3.75
N ALA A 75 19.21 0.35 -3.74
CA ALA A 75 19.64 1.11 -2.57
C ALA A 75 19.12 2.55 -2.55
N GLY A 76 17.93 2.79 -3.10
CA GLY A 76 17.35 4.13 -3.18
C GLY A 76 17.59 4.82 -4.52
N THR A 77 17.47 6.14 -4.55
CA THR A 77 17.60 6.97 -5.75
C THR A 77 18.90 7.80 -5.72
N LYS A 78 18.95 8.92 -6.42
CA LYS A 78 20.06 9.88 -6.38
C LYS A 78 20.07 10.62 -5.04
N LEU A 79 21.24 10.86 -4.46
CA LEU A 79 21.36 11.59 -3.19
C LEU A 79 20.76 13.00 -3.29
N LEU A 80 20.95 13.69 -4.41
CA LEU A 80 20.33 15.00 -4.65
C LEU A 80 18.80 14.96 -4.50
N ILE A 81 18.15 13.90 -4.95
CA ILE A 81 16.69 13.74 -4.81
C ILE A 81 16.31 13.45 -3.35
N GLU A 82 17.09 12.62 -2.66
CA GLU A 82 16.88 12.30 -1.25
C GLU A 82 17.05 13.55 -0.37
N ASP A 83 18.09 14.34 -0.64
CA ASP A 83 18.34 15.60 0.04
C ASP A 83 17.23 16.61 -0.21
N TYR A 84 16.76 16.74 -1.46
CA TYR A 84 15.63 17.60 -1.81
C TYR A 84 14.36 17.23 -1.03
N ILE A 85 14.01 15.95 -0.99
CA ILE A 85 12.83 15.48 -0.25
C ILE A 85 12.98 15.75 1.25
N THR A 86 14.17 15.53 1.80
CA THR A 86 14.48 15.80 3.21
C THR A 86 14.34 17.27 3.54
N GLN A 87 14.88 18.17 2.70
CA GLN A 87 14.79 19.61 2.92
C GLN A 87 13.37 20.13 2.75
N VAL A 88 12.57 19.58 1.83
CA VAL A 88 11.14 19.89 1.73
C VAL A 88 10.38 19.49 3.00
N ALA A 89 10.67 18.32 3.56
CA ALA A 89 10.04 17.88 4.82
C ALA A 89 10.40 18.82 5.97
N LEU A 90 11.69 19.15 6.12
CA LEU A 90 12.16 20.08 7.13
C LEU A 90 11.58 21.50 6.94
N ALA A 91 11.39 21.96 5.70
CA ALA A 91 10.75 23.24 5.40
C ALA A 91 9.27 23.26 5.85
N ILE A 92 8.52 22.17 5.61
CA ILE A 92 7.14 22.04 6.08
C ILE A 92 7.09 22.07 7.61
N GLU A 93 7.98 21.33 8.28
CA GLU A 93 8.09 21.34 9.75
C GLU A 93 8.42 22.73 10.28
N HIS A 94 9.38 23.43 9.66
CA HIS A 94 9.78 24.77 10.03
C HIS A 94 8.62 25.77 9.93
N VAL A 95 7.88 25.79 8.82
CA VAL A 95 6.70 26.65 8.65
C VAL A 95 5.59 26.31 9.63
N THR A 96 5.34 25.04 9.93
CA THR A 96 4.32 24.63 10.89
C THR A 96 4.67 25.01 12.33
N ALA A 97 5.93 24.87 12.71
CA ALA A 97 6.43 25.20 14.03
C ALA A 97 6.59 26.73 14.27
N TYR A 98 6.65 27.53 13.20
CA TYR A 98 6.84 28.99 13.33
C TYR A 98 5.74 29.62 14.20
N PRO A 99 6.08 30.51 15.16
CA PRO A 99 5.08 31.09 16.05
C PRO A 99 4.10 32.02 15.32
N THR A 100 2.83 32.00 15.76
CA THR A 100 1.72 32.79 15.17
C THR A 100 1.23 33.90 16.11
N TYR A 101 2.08 34.35 17.06
CA TYR A 101 1.69 35.36 18.02
C TYR A 101 1.58 36.76 17.41
N PRO A 102 0.65 37.62 17.89
CA PRO A 102 0.62 39.04 17.53
C PRO A 102 1.94 39.70 17.95
N GLY A 103 2.67 40.26 16.99
CA GLY A 103 3.99 40.89 17.24
C GLY A 103 5.18 40.23 16.57
N THR A 104 4.99 39.11 15.89
CA THR A 104 5.99 38.58 14.94
C THR A 104 6.04 39.47 13.70
N ASN A 105 7.24 39.69 13.16
CA ASN A 105 7.46 40.51 11.94
C ASN A 105 6.77 39.95 10.68
N VAL A 106 6.22 38.74 10.77
CA VAL A 106 5.59 38.02 9.66
C VAL A 106 4.13 37.73 10.02
N ASN A 107 3.18 38.28 9.24
CA ASN A 107 1.74 38.04 9.41
C ASN A 107 1.31 36.63 8.89
N LEU A 108 1.93 35.59 9.42
CA LEU A 108 1.54 34.22 9.13
C LEU A 108 0.55 33.74 10.18
N THR A 109 -0.75 33.85 9.89
CA THR A 109 -1.81 33.40 10.79
C THR A 109 -1.92 31.86 10.81
N SER A 110 -2.50 31.32 11.89
CA SER A 110 -2.80 29.86 11.96
C SER A 110 -3.69 29.41 10.79
N GLN A 111 -4.64 30.26 10.35
CA GLN A 111 -5.47 29.96 9.18
C GLN A 111 -4.64 29.89 7.90
N ALA A 112 -3.73 30.85 7.67
CA ALA A 112 -2.86 30.86 6.49
C ALA A 112 -1.95 29.62 6.41
N LYS A 113 -1.49 29.09 7.56
CA LYS A 113 -0.77 27.82 7.63
C LYS A 113 -1.66 26.63 7.28
N LEU A 114 -2.89 26.60 7.81
CA LEU A 114 -3.84 25.54 7.51
C LEU A 114 -4.18 25.51 6.02
N ASP A 115 -4.41 26.68 5.43
CA ASP A 115 -4.69 26.83 4.00
C ASP A 115 -3.49 26.39 3.15
N LEU A 116 -2.26 26.77 3.53
CA LEU A 116 -1.04 26.29 2.88
C LEU A 116 -0.94 24.76 2.89
N LEU A 117 -1.16 24.13 4.04
CA LEU A 117 -1.08 22.68 4.17
C LEU A 117 -2.19 21.98 3.41
N HIS A 118 -3.39 22.58 3.38
CA HIS A 118 -4.52 22.05 2.62
C HIS A 118 -4.24 22.11 1.11
N ASP A 119 -3.82 23.26 0.61
CA ASP A 119 -3.48 23.48 -0.80
C ASP A 119 -2.31 22.57 -1.25
N SER A 120 -1.26 22.51 -0.42
CA SER A 120 -0.11 21.64 -0.67
C SER A 120 -0.48 20.16 -0.71
N ARG A 121 -1.34 19.72 0.21
CA ARG A 121 -1.86 18.34 0.21
C ARG A 121 -2.70 18.05 -1.02
N GLN A 122 -3.50 19.01 -1.49
CA GLN A 122 -4.33 18.84 -2.67
C GLN A 122 -3.47 18.79 -3.93
N ALA A 123 -2.50 19.68 -4.08
CA ALA A 123 -1.58 19.74 -5.21
C ALA A 123 -0.65 18.51 -5.28
N PHE A 124 -0.10 18.08 -4.15
CA PHE A 124 0.76 16.91 -4.06
C PHE A 124 0.00 15.59 -4.28
N GLY A 125 -1.29 15.56 -3.95
CA GLY A 125 -2.16 14.40 -4.04
C GLY A 125 -1.93 13.37 -2.93
N ARG A 126 -2.68 12.25 -3.02
CA ARG A 126 -2.62 11.17 -2.02
C ARG A 126 -1.96 9.94 -2.61
N THR A 127 -1.22 9.20 -1.76
CA THR A 127 -0.68 7.89 -2.12
C THR A 127 -1.74 6.82 -1.90
N ALA A 128 -1.87 5.90 -2.85
CA ALA A 128 -2.68 4.70 -2.71
C ALA A 128 -1.79 3.45 -2.78
N LEU A 129 -2.06 2.47 -1.94
CA LEU A 129 -1.48 1.13 -2.02
C LEU A 129 -2.41 0.25 -2.84
N VAL A 130 -1.93 -0.27 -3.95
CA VAL A 130 -2.69 -1.16 -4.82
C VAL A 130 -2.16 -2.58 -4.66
N LEU A 131 -3.03 -3.49 -4.19
CA LEU A 131 -2.73 -4.89 -3.94
C LEU A 131 -3.33 -5.73 -5.07
N GLN A 132 -2.47 -6.26 -5.90
CA GLN A 132 -2.88 -7.08 -7.04
C GLN A 132 -3.24 -8.49 -6.60
N GLY A 133 -4.19 -9.12 -7.32
CA GLY A 133 -4.46 -10.54 -7.18
C GLY A 133 -3.26 -11.39 -7.59
N GLY A 134 -3.17 -12.60 -7.07
CA GLY A 134 -2.06 -13.50 -7.35
C GLY A 134 -2.25 -14.88 -6.70
N ALA A 135 -3.49 -15.28 -6.48
CA ALA A 135 -3.83 -16.52 -5.79
C ALA A 135 -3.06 -16.63 -4.45
N ILE A 136 -2.33 -17.71 -4.22
CA ILE A 136 -1.57 -17.94 -2.98
C ILE A 136 -0.45 -16.90 -2.78
N PHE A 137 0.11 -16.35 -3.86
CA PHE A 137 1.15 -15.30 -3.77
C PHE A 137 0.62 -13.97 -3.26
N GLY A 138 -0.70 -13.74 -3.32
CA GLY A 138 -1.33 -12.56 -2.71
C GLY A 138 -1.13 -12.47 -1.20
N LEU A 139 -0.84 -13.58 -0.52
CA LEU A 139 -0.51 -13.58 0.90
C LEU A 139 0.80 -12.84 1.22
N CYS A 140 1.72 -12.70 0.25
CA CYS A 140 2.93 -11.92 0.41
C CYS A 140 2.64 -10.43 0.68
N HIS A 141 1.45 -9.93 0.28
CA HIS A 141 1.03 -8.57 0.59
C HIS A 141 0.93 -8.28 2.10
N ILE A 142 0.69 -9.28 2.93
CA ILE A 142 0.69 -9.15 4.39
C ILE A 142 2.06 -8.63 4.87
N GLY A 143 3.14 -9.22 4.35
CA GLY A 143 4.51 -8.78 4.67
C GLY A 143 4.80 -7.35 4.20
N VAL A 144 4.31 -6.96 3.02
CA VAL A 144 4.44 -5.60 2.49
C VAL A 144 3.69 -4.61 3.39
N VAL A 145 2.43 -4.90 3.73
CA VAL A 145 1.61 -4.07 4.62
C VAL A 145 2.26 -3.93 5.98
N LYS A 146 2.76 -5.03 6.56
CA LYS A 146 3.49 -5.03 7.84
C LYS A 146 4.72 -4.12 7.79
N ALA A 147 5.53 -4.22 6.75
CA ALA A 147 6.72 -3.40 6.60
C ALA A 147 6.39 -1.90 6.47
N LEU A 148 5.35 -1.56 5.70
CA LEU A 148 4.88 -0.18 5.56
C LEU A 148 4.28 0.35 6.87
N HIS A 149 3.48 -0.47 7.57
CA HIS A 149 2.86 -0.09 8.85
C HIS A 149 3.93 0.21 9.91
N LEU A 150 4.90 -0.70 10.11
CA LEU A 150 6.00 -0.53 11.07
C LEU A 150 6.89 0.70 10.78
N ARG A 151 6.90 1.17 9.55
CA ARG A 151 7.62 2.39 9.13
C ARG A 151 6.76 3.65 9.17
N GLY A 152 5.47 3.56 9.53
CA GLY A 152 4.53 4.68 9.46
C GLY A 152 4.23 5.15 8.03
N LEU A 153 4.50 4.32 7.02
CA LEU A 153 4.36 4.63 5.60
C LEU A 153 3.11 4.00 4.96
N LEU A 154 2.26 3.33 5.75
CA LEU A 154 1.05 2.70 5.21
C LEU A 154 0.06 3.76 4.74
N PRO A 155 -0.27 3.81 3.43
CA PRO A 155 -1.23 4.77 2.90
C PRO A 155 -2.63 4.56 3.47
N ARG A 156 -3.39 5.65 3.60
CA ARG A 156 -4.81 5.58 4.01
C ARG A 156 -5.74 5.13 2.89
N ILE A 157 -5.30 5.17 1.63
CA ILE A 157 -6.06 4.68 0.48
C ILE A 157 -5.46 3.34 0.09
N ILE A 158 -6.29 2.31 0.14
CA ILE A 158 -5.88 0.95 -0.20
C ILE A 158 -6.87 0.43 -1.24
N ALA A 159 -6.35 -0.13 -2.32
CA ALA A 159 -7.15 -0.77 -3.36
C ALA A 159 -6.70 -2.21 -3.54
N GLY A 160 -7.64 -3.10 -3.82
CA GLY A 160 -7.34 -4.51 -4.02
C GLY A 160 -8.20 -5.19 -5.08
N THR A 161 -7.62 -6.23 -5.69
CA THR A 161 -8.30 -7.15 -6.61
C THR A 161 -8.05 -8.58 -6.20
N ALA A 162 -9.01 -9.46 -6.33
CA ALA A 162 -8.92 -10.89 -5.99
C ALA A 162 -8.33 -11.11 -4.56
N THR A 163 -7.26 -11.89 -4.40
CA THR A 163 -6.57 -12.06 -3.10
C THR A 163 -6.04 -10.74 -2.54
N GLY A 164 -5.64 -9.79 -3.39
CA GLY A 164 -5.27 -8.44 -2.94
C GLY A 164 -6.45 -7.69 -2.33
N ALA A 165 -7.69 -7.94 -2.80
CA ALA A 165 -8.89 -7.38 -2.21
C ALA A 165 -9.17 -7.92 -0.81
N LEU A 166 -8.91 -9.22 -0.58
CA LEU A 166 -9.01 -9.83 0.75
C LEU A 166 -8.05 -9.13 1.74
N ILE A 167 -6.79 -9.00 1.36
CA ILE A 167 -5.79 -8.33 2.22
C ILE A 167 -6.14 -6.85 2.41
N ALA A 168 -6.62 -6.15 1.36
CA ALA A 168 -7.08 -4.78 1.47
C ALA A 168 -8.25 -4.64 2.46
N ALA A 169 -9.22 -5.55 2.41
CA ALA A 169 -10.36 -5.58 3.33
C ALA A 169 -9.90 -5.80 4.77
N LEU A 170 -9.03 -6.79 5.01
CA LEU A 170 -8.45 -7.05 6.32
C LEU A 170 -7.76 -5.82 6.90
N VAL A 171 -6.96 -5.12 6.09
CA VAL A 171 -6.30 -3.87 6.52
C VAL A 171 -7.30 -2.73 6.71
N GLY A 172 -8.36 -2.71 5.89
CA GLY A 172 -9.38 -1.67 5.92
C GLY A 172 -10.29 -1.70 7.14
N VAL A 173 -10.53 -2.87 7.74
CA VAL A 173 -11.44 -3.04 8.88
C VAL A 173 -10.74 -2.96 10.24
N HIS A 174 -9.41 -3.17 10.32
CA HIS A 174 -8.64 -3.13 11.55
C HIS A 174 -8.10 -1.73 11.85
N THR A 175 -8.23 -1.31 13.09
CA THR A 175 -7.61 -0.06 13.58
C THR A 175 -6.07 -0.18 13.59
N GLU A 176 -5.36 0.92 13.81
CA GLU A 176 -3.88 0.89 13.81
C GLU A 176 -3.29 -0.02 14.89
N GLY A 177 -3.92 -0.08 16.07
CA GLY A 177 -3.47 -0.95 17.15
C GLY A 177 -3.73 -2.44 16.88
N GLU A 178 -4.92 -2.77 16.36
CA GLU A 178 -5.31 -4.15 16.02
C GLU A 178 -4.53 -4.70 14.82
N LEU A 179 -4.12 -3.81 13.90
CA LEU A 179 -3.47 -4.21 12.67
C LEU A 179 -2.14 -4.91 12.92
N LEU A 180 -1.39 -4.52 13.95
CA LEU A 180 -0.10 -5.14 14.25
C LEU A 180 -0.28 -6.60 14.69
N ASP A 181 -1.22 -6.87 15.59
CA ASP A 181 -1.51 -8.22 16.07
C ASP A 181 -2.00 -9.11 14.93
N PHE A 182 -2.86 -8.56 14.07
CA PHE A 182 -3.31 -9.25 12.87
C PHE A 182 -2.14 -9.58 11.91
N LEU A 183 -1.21 -8.64 11.67
CA LEU A 183 -0.06 -8.82 10.77
C LEU A 183 1.03 -9.75 11.33
N THR A 184 0.97 -10.18 12.58
CA THR A 184 1.85 -11.24 13.12
C THR A 184 1.42 -12.63 12.67
N GLY A 185 0.21 -12.77 12.16
CA GLY A 185 -0.35 -14.01 11.64
C GLY A 185 -1.21 -14.77 12.66
N ASP A 186 -1.13 -14.43 13.93
CA ASP A 186 -1.91 -15.09 15.00
C ASP A 186 -3.39 -14.67 14.97
N GLY A 187 -3.69 -13.52 14.34
CA GLY A 187 -5.05 -12.99 14.21
C GLY A 187 -5.81 -13.45 12.97
N ILE A 188 -5.22 -14.29 12.09
CA ILE A 188 -5.91 -14.77 10.88
C ILE A 188 -6.59 -16.10 11.15
N ASP A 189 -7.91 -16.11 11.16
CA ASP A 189 -8.68 -17.34 11.31
C ASP A 189 -8.79 -18.10 9.98
N LEU A 190 -8.06 -19.20 9.89
CA LEU A 190 -8.10 -20.17 8.78
C LEU A 190 -8.89 -21.43 9.13
N SER A 191 -9.64 -21.43 10.22
CA SER A 191 -10.39 -22.60 10.72
C SER A 191 -11.41 -23.15 9.70
N ALA A 192 -11.98 -22.27 8.88
CA ALA A 192 -12.88 -22.65 7.79
C ALA A 192 -12.21 -23.58 6.78
N PHE A 193 -10.92 -23.38 6.48
CA PHE A 193 -10.15 -24.31 5.64
C PHE A 193 -9.77 -25.61 6.35
N ALA A 194 -9.54 -25.57 7.66
CA ALA A 194 -9.19 -26.75 8.47
C ALA A 194 -10.40 -27.68 8.68
N SER A 195 -11.59 -27.13 8.83
CA SER A 195 -12.82 -27.89 9.10
C SER A 195 -13.21 -28.85 7.97
N GLN A 196 -12.93 -28.52 6.73
CA GLN A 196 -13.16 -29.39 5.58
C GLN A 196 -12.23 -30.63 5.55
N THR A 197 -11.04 -30.51 6.14
CA THR A 197 -10.11 -31.63 6.23
C THR A 197 -10.54 -32.63 7.28
N LYS A 198 -11.21 -32.18 8.35
CA LYS A 198 -11.71 -33.05 9.43
C LYS A 198 -13.02 -33.78 9.10
N LYS A 199 -13.96 -33.14 8.38
CA LYS A 199 -15.25 -33.80 8.01
C LYS A 199 -15.08 -35.00 7.07
N LYS A 200 -13.94 -35.16 6.41
CA LYS A 200 -13.64 -36.29 5.52
C LYS A 200 -12.89 -37.45 6.20
N LYS A 201 -12.32 -37.24 7.41
CA LYS A 201 -11.64 -38.34 8.14
C LYS A 201 -12.59 -39.24 8.93
N ASN A 202 -13.82 -38.82 9.15
CA ASN A 202 -14.78 -39.59 9.94
C ASN A 202 -15.73 -40.47 9.11
N ALA A 203 -15.55 -40.57 7.79
CA ALA A 203 -16.44 -41.34 6.92
C ALA A 203 -15.86 -42.66 6.38
N ASP A 204 -14.57 -42.94 6.54
CA ASP A 204 -13.98 -44.22 6.14
C ASP A 204 -12.85 -44.60 7.09
N SER A 205 -13.19 -45.42 8.07
CA SER A 205 -12.23 -46.15 8.88
C SER A 205 -12.04 -47.52 8.27
N SER A 206 -10.98 -47.75 7.56
CA SER A 206 -10.16 -48.94 7.40
C SER A 206 -9.29 -48.83 6.16
N ASP A 207 -8.02 -48.47 6.33
CA ASP A 207 -6.87 -49.13 5.79
C ASP A 207 -5.61 -48.29 6.04
N THR A 208 -4.74 -48.90 6.82
CA THR A 208 -3.37 -48.50 7.07
C THR A 208 -2.54 -48.84 5.86
N SER A 209 -2.20 -47.84 5.06
CA SER A 209 -0.94 -47.74 4.28
C SER A 209 -0.97 -46.52 3.32
N ILE A 210 0.16 -45.80 3.27
CA ILE A 210 0.50 -44.80 2.27
C ILE A 210 0.08 -43.37 2.64
N GLU A 211 0.81 -42.72 3.56
CA GLU A 211 0.73 -41.27 3.84
C GLU A 211 1.25 -40.35 2.71
N GLN A 212 1.91 -40.89 1.70
CA GLN A 212 2.41 -40.12 0.55
C GLN A 212 1.38 -39.89 -0.56
N SER A 213 0.26 -40.59 -0.55
CA SER A 213 -0.80 -40.46 -1.57
C SER A 213 -1.79 -39.32 -1.33
N GLY A 214 -1.85 -38.76 -0.12
CA GLY A 214 -2.90 -37.81 0.28
C GLY A 214 -2.84 -36.45 -0.40
N TRP A 215 -1.67 -35.89 -0.62
CA TRP A 215 -1.55 -34.56 -1.22
C TRP A 215 -1.74 -34.59 -2.73
N PHE A 216 -1.24 -35.60 -3.44
CA PHE A 216 -1.49 -35.80 -4.88
C PHE A 216 -2.98 -36.06 -5.16
N ALA A 217 -3.64 -36.85 -4.36
CA ALA A 217 -5.09 -37.09 -4.49
C ALA A 217 -5.90 -35.81 -4.21
N THR A 218 -5.42 -34.93 -3.33
CA THR A 218 -6.02 -33.62 -3.07
C THR A 218 -5.75 -32.66 -4.22
N LEU A 219 -4.55 -32.67 -4.77
CA LEU A 219 -4.19 -31.87 -5.93
C LEU A 219 -5.00 -32.28 -7.17
N ILE A 220 -5.08 -33.58 -7.44
CA ILE A 220 -5.87 -34.13 -8.58
C ILE A 220 -7.35 -33.78 -8.42
N ARG A 221 -7.92 -33.87 -7.22
CA ARG A 221 -9.30 -33.45 -6.94
C ARG A 221 -9.52 -31.97 -7.16
N ARG A 222 -8.57 -31.12 -6.76
CA ARG A 222 -8.62 -29.64 -6.99
C ARG A 222 -8.52 -29.32 -8.47
N VAL A 223 -7.61 -29.98 -9.21
CA VAL A 223 -7.47 -29.83 -10.66
C VAL A 223 -8.72 -30.32 -11.39
N LYS A 224 -9.27 -31.48 -11.00
CA LYS A 224 -10.49 -32.03 -11.60
C LYS A 224 -11.71 -31.15 -11.31
N ARG A 225 -11.77 -30.51 -10.13
CA ARG A 225 -12.80 -29.51 -9.78
C ARG A 225 -12.64 -28.24 -10.59
N PHE A 226 -11.39 -27.75 -10.75
CA PHE A 226 -11.10 -26.59 -11.59
C PHE A 226 -11.53 -26.81 -13.06
N ILE A 227 -11.26 -27.97 -13.61
CA ILE A 227 -11.67 -28.31 -14.99
C ILE A 227 -13.20 -28.42 -15.13
N ARG A 228 -13.90 -28.81 -14.05
CA ARG A 228 -15.35 -29.03 -14.08
C ARG A 228 -16.16 -27.78 -13.71
N GLU A 229 -15.68 -26.99 -12.78
CA GLU A 229 -16.41 -25.89 -12.12
C GLU A 229 -15.75 -24.52 -12.36
N GLY A 230 -14.52 -24.48 -12.89
CA GLY A 230 -13.80 -23.25 -13.22
C GLY A 230 -13.09 -22.57 -12.04
N TYR A 231 -13.18 -23.12 -10.80
CA TYR A 231 -12.53 -22.54 -9.63
C TYR A 231 -11.91 -23.57 -8.69
N PHE A 232 -10.85 -23.16 -7.99
CA PHE A 232 -10.07 -24.01 -7.09
C PHE A 232 -10.64 -24.13 -5.68
N LEU A 233 -11.32 -23.09 -5.20
CA LEU A 233 -11.89 -23.01 -3.85
C LEU A 233 -13.41 -23.07 -3.90
N ASP A 234 -14.00 -23.63 -2.83
CA ASP A 234 -15.43 -23.54 -2.58
C ASP A 234 -15.78 -22.11 -2.16
N VAL A 235 -16.69 -21.47 -2.88
CA VAL A 235 -17.15 -20.10 -2.63
C VAL A 235 -17.62 -19.94 -1.18
N ARG A 236 -18.32 -20.93 -0.64
CA ARG A 236 -18.83 -20.88 0.74
C ARG A 236 -17.72 -20.89 1.78
N VAL A 237 -16.67 -21.70 1.56
CA VAL A 237 -15.50 -21.73 2.47
C VAL A 237 -14.75 -20.42 2.44
N LEU A 238 -14.64 -19.82 1.26
CA LEU A 238 -14.02 -18.49 1.12
C LEU A 238 -14.87 -17.43 1.82
N GLU A 239 -16.18 -17.47 1.66
CA GLU A 239 -17.11 -16.55 2.33
C GLU A 239 -17.04 -16.70 3.86
N GLU A 240 -17.05 -17.92 4.39
CA GLU A 240 -16.88 -18.19 5.82
C GLU A 240 -15.55 -17.66 6.34
N CYS A 241 -14.45 -17.86 5.59
CA CYS A 241 -13.13 -17.36 5.95
C CYS A 241 -13.08 -15.82 5.93
N VAL A 242 -13.64 -15.19 4.91
CA VAL A 242 -13.71 -13.71 4.83
C VAL A 242 -14.54 -13.16 5.98
N ARG A 243 -15.71 -13.74 6.25
CA ARG A 243 -16.60 -13.30 7.33
C ARG A 243 -15.94 -13.47 8.71
N ALA A 244 -15.22 -14.57 8.94
CA ALA A 244 -14.50 -14.80 10.20
C ALA A 244 -13.41 -13.75 10.45
N ASN A 245 -12.76 -13.23 9.40
CA ASN A 245 -11.62 -12.32 9.53
C ASN A 245 -11.99 -10.83 9.34
N VAL A 246 -12.98 -10.53 8.52
CA VAL A 246 -13.40 -9.13 8.19
C VAL A 246 -14.64 -8.74 8.99
N GLY A 247 -15.44 -9.73 9.43
CA GLY A 247 -16.74 -9.50 10.04
C GLY A 247 -17.82 -9.10 9.03
N ASP A 248 -18.93 -8.57 9.55
CA ASP A 248 -20.08 -8.12 8.76
C ASP A 248 -20.11 -6.58 8.61
N LEU A 249 -18.93 -5.93 8.65
CA LEU A 249 -18.82 -4.48 8.49
C LEU A 249 -19.12 -4.05 7.05
N THR A 250 -19.91 -3.00 6.92
CA THR A 250 -20.10 -2.29 5.64
C THR A 250 -18.89 -1.43 5.29
N PHE A 251 -18.78 -0.99 4.03
CA PHE A 251 -17.70 -0.09 3.62
C PHE A 251 -17.73 1.24 4.37
N GLU A 252 -18.94 1.75 4.69
CA GLU A 252 -19.11 2.98 5.46
C GLU A 252 -18.66 2.81 6.91
N GLU A 253 -19.06 1.73 7.58
CA GLU A 253 -18.65 1.41 8.95
C GLU A 253 -17.15 1.18 9.06
N ALA A 254 -16.55 0.46 8.11
CA ALA A 254 -15.11 0.25 8.03
C ALA A 254 -14.37 1.61 7.91
N TYR A 255 -14.87 2.51 7.04
CA TYR A 255 -14.32 3.86 6.92
C TYR A 255 -14.53 4.70 8.18
N ALA A 256 -15.71 4.64 8.79
CA ALA A 256 -16.00 5.35 10.05
C ALA A 256 -15.03 4.93 11.17
N ARG A 257 -14.74 3.62 11.26
CA ARG A 257 -13.87 3.02 12.26
C ARG A 257 -12.39 3.34 12.06
N THR A 258 -11.88 3.20 10.83
CA THR A 258 -10.43 3.20 10.56
C THR A 258 -9.94 4.47 9.87
N LYS A 259 -10.84 5.25 9.27
CA LYS A 259 -10.54 6.40 8.38
C LYS A 259 -9.65 6.01 7.19
N ARG A 260 -9.60 4.72 6.84
CA ARG A 260 -8.96 4.21 5.63
C ARG A 260 -9.98 4.08 4.51
N VAL A 261 -9.60 4.51 3.32
CA VAL A 261 -10.40 4.39 2.11
C VAL A 261 -10.12 3.04 1.48
N LEU A 262 -11.03 2.10 1.68
CA LEU A 262 -10.97 0.77 1.07
C LEU A 262 -11.64 0.81 -0.29
N ASN A 263 -10.92 0.37 -1.31
CA ASN A 263 -11.41 0.23 -2.68
C ASN A 263 -11.26 -1.24 -3.13
N ILE A 264 -12.37 -1.85 -3.51
CA ILE A 264 -12.38 -3.20 -4.06
C ILE A 264 -12.76 -3.14 -5.52
N THR A 265 -11.91 -3.67 -6.38
CA THR A 265 -12.17 -3.74 -7.81
C THR A 265 -12.85 -5.06 -8.14
N VAL A 266 -14.02 -4.98 -8.74
CA VAL A 266 -14.85 -6.13 -9.13
C VAL A 266 -15.00 -6.12 -10.64
N PRO A 267 -14.76 -7.24 -11.35
CA PRO A 267 -14.96 -7.31 -12.79
C PRO A 267 -16.42 -7.10 -13.16
N SER A 268 -16.66 -6.48 -14.30
CA SER A 268 -18.02 -6.32 -14.83
C SER A 268 -18.50 -7.63 -15.45
N THR A 269 -19.72 -8.05 -15.14
CA THR A 269 -20.33 -9.31 -15.61
C THR A 269 -20.65 -9.34 -17.11
N GLY A 270 -20.39 -8.27 -17.85
CA GLY A 270 -20.79 -8.10 -19.25
C GLY A 270 -19.65 -8.05 -20.27
N GLY A 271 -18.55 -8.78 -20.10
CA GLY A 271 -17.48 -8.94 -21.10
C GLY A 271 -16.96 -7.64 -21.72
N GLY A 272 -15.88 -7.07 -21.20
CA GLY A 272 -15.20 -5.89 -21.77
C GLY A 272 -15.57 -4.54 -21.18
N GLY A 273 -16.36 -4.49 -20.12
CA GLY A 273 -16.70 -3.24 -19.41
C GLY A 273 -15.59 -2.77 -18.45
N VAL A 274 -15.68 -1.50 -18.03
CA VAL A 274 -14.84 -0.93 -16.97
C VAL A 274 -15.15 -1.66 -15.66
N PRO A 275 -14.15 -2.13 -14.90
CA PRO A 275 -14.36 -2.76 -13.61
C PRO A 275 -15.12 -1.84 -12.64
N ASN A 276 -16.03 -2.39 -11.86
CA ASN A 276 -16.72 -1.66 -10.81
C ASN A 276 -15.79 -1.46 -9.61
N LEU A 277 -15.76 -0.25 -9.07
CA LEU A 277 -15.04 0.10 -7.87
C LEU A 277 -15.99 0.23 -6.69
N LEU A 278 -15.89 -0.67 -5.73
CA LEU A 278 -16.67 -0.65 -4.50
C LEU A 278 -15.89 0.05 -3.39
N ASN A 279 -16.48 1.04 -2.76
CA ASN A 279 -15.94 1.77 -1.63
C ASN A 279 -17.07 2.43 -0.81
N TYR A 280 -16.72 3.15 0.25
CA TYR A 280 -17.69 3.81 1.14
C TYR A 280 -18.55 4.89 0.45
N ILE A 281 -18.17 5.37 -0.76
CA ILE A 281 -18.96 6.33 -1.54
C ILE A 281 -19.87 5.61 -2.54
N THR A 282 -19.32 4.63 -3.26
CA THR A 282 -20.05 3.95 -4.37
C THR A 282 -20.96 2.82 -3.87
N ALA A 283 -20.63 2.23 -2.72
CA ALA A 283 -21.31 1.08 -2.16
C ALA A 283 -21.31 1.10 -0.61
N PRO A 284 -21.82 2.17 0.04
CA PRO A 284 -21.71 2.38 1.49
C PRO A 284 -22.29 1.20 2.29
N ASN A 285 -23.45 0.70 1.90
CA ASN A 285 -24.23 -0.32 2.61
C ASN A 285 -23.86 -1.77 2.23
N VAL A 286 -22.86 -1.96 1.36
CA VAL A 286 -22.45 -3.32 0.98
C VAL A 286 -21.59 -3.90 2.08
N VAL A 287 -22.03 -5.07 2.58
CA VAL A 287 -21.25 -5.88 3.52
C VAL A 287 -20.18 -6.62 2.72
N SER A 288 -18.96 -6.56 3.21
CA SER A 288 -17.79 -7.13 2.55
C SER A 288 -17.92 -8.60 2.05
N PRO A 289 -18.61 -9.55 2.74
CA PRO A 289 -18.55 -10.97 2.41
C PRO A 289 -19.25 -11.44 1.13
N PRO A 290 -20.53 -11.10 0.82
CA PRO A 290 -21.25 -11.79 -0.27
C PRO A 290 -20.76 -11.44 -1.68
N TYR A 291 -20.20 -10.26 -1.88
CA TYR A 291 -19.69 -9.85 -3.19
C TYR A 291 -18.26 -10.34 -3.47
N PHE A 292 -17.48 -10.65 -2.43
CA PHE A 292 -16.15 -11.22 -2.58
C PHE A 292 -16.18 -12.62 -3.17
N SER A 293 -17.13 -13.44 -2.74
CA SER A 293 -17.19 -14.86 -3.09
C SER A 293 -17.55 -15.11 -4.55
N GLN A 294 -18.46 -14.32 -5.11
CA GLN A 294 -18.88 -14.47 -6.50
C GLN A 294 -17.84 -14.00 -7.52
N ASN A 295 -16.98 -13.06 -7.14
CA ASN A 295 -16.05 -12.41 -8.07
C ASN A 295 -14.60 -12.87 -7.89
N LEU A 296 -14.22 -13.46 -6.74
CA LEU A 296 -12.90 -14.06 -6.56
C LEU A 296 -12.73 -15.38 -7.32
N CYS A 297 -13.83 -16.06 -7.63
CA CYS A 297 -13.83 -17.32 -8.38
C CYS A 297 -13.83 -17.15 -9.90
N ALA A 298 -13.92 -15.92 -10.41
CA ALA A 298 -13.96 -15.62 -11.84
C ALA A 298 -12.58 -15.38 -12.47
N TYR A 299 -11.48 -15.57 -11.69
CA TYR A 299 -10.10 -15.44 -12.17
C TYR A 299 -9.27 -16.69 -11.94
#